data_4537a354b92cb5705b9fcb9e10c84b3c
#
_entry.id   4537a354b92cb5705b9fcb9e10c84b3c
#
_cell.length_a   1.000
_cell.length_b   1.000
_cell.length_c   1.000
_cell.angle_alpha   90.00
_cell.angle_beta   90.00
_cell.angle_gamma   90.00
#
_symmetry.space_group_name_H-M   'P 1'
#
loop_
_entity.id
_entity.type
_entity.pdbx_description
1 polymer ?
#
loop_
_entity_poly.entity_id
_entity_poly.type
_entity_poly.pdbx_seq_one_letter_code
_entity_poly.pdbx_strand_id
1 'polypeptide(L)'
;MLLRKLGLFYIIPVLILLTSYAESGRKLHYEVIRNGKVIGYLDAMRNGNGPIVEYSMESNVKISLLMDFALYSKVFGSFNNGILTSGSIIRRVNGKDKANAIITWQKDRYLIKDMEESIELKEKITYTSACLMHEEPAHLQKIFSENFKRFIPIRAIKPHQYELQLPDGNRNFYTYENGICISAEVNTTLSTAYFRLKN
;
A
#
# COMPACT_ATOMS: atom_id res chain seq x y z
N MET A 1 8.61 75.76 28.28
CA MET A 1 9.75 74.97 27.84
C MET A 1 9.29 73.49 27.95
N LEU A 2 8.76 72.98 26.85
CA LEU A 2 8.13 71.64 26.83
C LEU A 2 9.10 70.68 26.17
N LEU A 3 9.64 69.70 26.92
CA LEU A 3 10.46 68.65 26.41
C LEU A 3 9.51 67.52 25.83
N ARG A 4 9.53 67.35 24.52
CA ARG A 4 8.91 66.20 23.82
C ARG A 4 9.81 64.97 24.01
N LYS A 5 9.29 63.94 24.72
CA LYS A 5 9.90 62.64 24.75
C LYS A 5 9.56 61.91 23.46
N LEU A 6 10.55 61.64 22.58
CA LEU A 6 10.44 60.72 21.48
C LEU A 6 10.47 59.28 22.01
N GLY A 7 9.37 58.56 21.90
CA GLY A 7 9.34 57.11 22.13
C GLY A 7 9.92 56.36 20.93
N LEU A 8 11.01 55.67 21.17
CA LEU A 8 11.64 54.80 20.19
C LEU A 8 10.86 53.47 20.12
N PHE A 9 10.07 53.27 19.06
CA PHE A 9 9.40 51.98 18.78
C PHE A 9 10.46 51.00 18.23
N TYR A 10 10.85 50.02 19.01
CA TYR A 10 11.62 48.88 18.53
C TYR A 10 10.67 47.90 17.81
N ILE A 11 10.78 47.86 16.48
CA ILE A 11 10.14 46.81 15.66
C ILE A 11 11.05 45.58 15.72
N ILE A 12 10.64 44.58 16.48
CA ILE A 12 11.30 43.27 16.53
C ILE A 12 10.82 42.52 15.28
N PRO A 13 11.71 42.16 14.32
CA PRO A 13 11.33 41.32 13.21
C PRO A 13 11.05 39.90 13.74
N VAL A 14 9.79 39.48 13.68
CA VAL A 14 9.44 38.09 13.93
C VAL A 14 9.95 37.27 12.74
N LEU A 15 11.07 36.58 12.96
CA LEU A 15 11.64 35.65 12.00
C LEU A 15 10.76 34.36 12.02
N ILE A 16 9.82 34.27 11.09
CA ILE A 16 9.04 33.05 10.89
C ILE A 16 9.97 32.02 10.26
N LEU A 17 10.50 31.11 11.08
CA LEU A 17 11.19 29.92 10.64
C LEU A 17 10.15 29.01 9.96
N LEU A 18 10.05 29.07 8.65
CA LEU A 18 9.38 28.06 7.84
C LEU A 18 10.21 26.79 7.92
N THR A 19 9.93 25.94 8.91
CA THR A 19 10.43 24.58 8.90
C THR A 19 9.72 23.84 7.76
N SER A 20 10.38 23.69 6.61
CA SER A 20 9.94 22.76 5.60
C SER A 20 10.05 21.36 6.21
N TYR A 21 8.92 20.77 6.59
CA TYR A 21 8.87 19.36 6.91
C TYR A 21 9.21 18.61 5.62
N ALA A 22 10.40 18.06 5.57
CA ALA A 22 10.75 17.10 4.52
C ALA A 22 9.74 15.95 4.63
N GLU A 23 9.04 15.68 3.55
CA GLU A 23 8.07 14.61 3.43
C GLU A 23 8.82 13.28 3.52
N SER A 24 8.93 12.73 4.74
CA SER A 24 9.65 11.48 4.95
C SER A 24 8.74 10.32 4.54
N GLY A 25 9.00 9.75 3.38
CA GLY A 25 8.40 8.48 2.97
C GLY A 25 8.82 7.37 3.95
N ARG A 26 7.87 6.47 4.28
CA ARG A 26 8.16 5.26 5.06
C ARG A 26 8.42 4.12 4.09
N LYS A 27 9.61 3.53 4.16
CA LYS A 27 9.95 2.30 3.43
C LYS A 27 10.03 1.13 4.41
N LEU A 28 9.38 0.02 4.06
CA LEU A 28 9.41 -1.25 4.77
C LEU A 28 9.99 -2.31 3.84
N HIS A 29 10.87 -3.14 4.36
CA HIS A 29 11.52 -4.21 3.61
C HIS A 29 11.19 -5.56 4.22
N TYR A 30 10.67 -6.49 3.42
CA TYR A 30 10.27 -7.83 3.85
C TYR A 30 11.08 -8.89 3.14
N GLU A 31 11.50 -9.90 3.90
CA GLU A 31 11.94 -11.17 3.34
C GLU A 31 10.74 -12.02 2.96
N VAL A 32 10.77 -12.62 1.78
CA VAL A 32 9.80 -13.62 1.35
C VAL A 32 10.40 -15.00 1.58
N ILE A 33 9.79 -15.75 2.49
CA ILE A 33 10.31 -17.02 2.99
C ILE A 33 9.39 -18.17 2.56
N ARG A 34 9.96 -19.24 2.04
CA ARG A 34 9.27 -20.48 1.72
C ARG A 34 10.11 -21.68 2.16
N ASN A 35 9.48 -22.64 2.86
CA ASN A 35 10.18 -23.83 3.38
C ASN A 35 11.47 -23.46 4.16
N GLY A 36 11.41 -22.39 4.97
CA GLY A 36 12.54 -21.91 5.78
C GLY A 36 13.66 -21.18 5.00
N LYS A 37 13.52 -20.99 3.68
CA LYS A 37 14.51 -20.32 2.83
C LYS A 37 13.97 -18.99 2.32
N VAL A 38 14.82 -17.97 2.28
CA VAL A 38 14.50 -16.69 1.62
C VAL A 38 14.52 -16.94 0.10
N ILE A 39 13.38 -16.65 -0.54
CA ILE A 39 13.15 -16.83 -1.96
C ILE A 39 12.97 -15.50 -2.70
N GLY A 40 12.98 -14.38 -1.99
CA GLY A 40 12.81 -13.05 -2.56
C GLY A 40 12.56 -12.00 -1.50
N TYR A 41 12.17 -10.82 -1.98
CA TYR A 41 11.92 -9.64 -1.14
C TYR A 41 10.68 -8.89 -1.63
N LEU A 42 10.08 -8.15 -0.70
CA LEU A 42 9.04 -7.18 -0.96
C LEU A 42 9.45 -5.85 -0.31
N ASP A 43 9.45 -4.80 -1.11
CA ASP A 43 9.56 -3.41 -0.66
C ASP A 43 8.18 -2.77 -0.67
N ALA A 44 7.79 -2.17 0.45
CA ALA A 44 6.57 -1.38 0.57
C ALA A 44 6.94 0.06 0.91
N MET A 45 6.32 1.01 0.22
CA MET A 45 6.54 2.44 0.45
C MET A 45 5.21 3.15 0.68
N ARG A 46 5.24 4.10 1.61
CA ARG A 46 4.18 5.08 1.85
C ARG A 46 4.79 6.47 1.79
N ASN A 47 4.27 7.31 0.91
CA ASN A 47 4.68 8.70 0.75
C ASN A 47 3.51 9.63 1.04
N GLY A 48 3.80 10.82 1.56
CA GLY A 48 2.80 11.84 1.86
C GLY A 48 2.26 11.80 3.29
N ASN A 49 2.11 13.00 3.89
CA ASN A 49 1.54 13.23 5.22
C ASN A 49 0.31 14.14 5.20
N GLY A 50 -0.07 14.61 4.01
CA GLY A 50 -1.19 15.53 3.80
C GLY A 50 -2.41 14.86 3.18
N PRO A 51 -3.20 15.60 2.42
CA PRO A 51 -4.38 15.05 1.74
C PRO A 51 -4.04 14.01 0.68
N ILE A 52 -2.84 14.08 0.09
CA ILE A 52 -2.36 13.11 -0.91
C ILE A 52 -1.41 12.14 -0.23
N VAL A 53 -1.74 10.86 -0.29
CA VAL A 53 -0.94 9.75 0.23
C VAL A 53 -0.81 8.68 -0.84
N GLU A 54 0.39 8.18 -1.02
CA GLU A 54 0.70 7.14 -2.00
C GLU A 54 1.24 5.90 -1.31
N TYR A 55 0.78 4.75 -1.76
CA TYR A 55 1.25 3.44 -1.33
C TYR A 55 1.76 2.66 -2.52
N SER A 56 2.86 1.98 -2.35
CA SER A 56 3.34 1.03 -3.34
C SER A 56 3.93 -0.21 -2.68
N MET A 57 3.81 -1.34 -3.36
CA MET A 57 4.48 -2.58 -3.01
C MET A 57 5.15 -3.14 -4.26
N GLU A 58 6.40 -3.55 -4.13
CA GLU A 58 7.13 -4.19 -5.22
C GLU A 58 7.80 -5.45 -4.71
N SER A 59 7.54 -6.59 -5.36
CA SER A 59 8.11 -7.87 -4.96
C SER A 59 8.79 -8.58 -6.12
N ASN A 60 9.94 -9.19 -5.81
CA ASN A 60 10.70 -10.06 -6.69
C ASN A 60 10.94 -11.39 -5.98
N VAL A 61 10.40 -12.46 -6.51
CA VAL A 61 10.46 -13.80 -5.91
C VAL A 61 10.93 -14.81 -6.94
N LYS A 62 11.87 -15.66 -6.56
CA LYS A 62 12.33 -16.78 -7.38
C LYS A 62 12.06 -18.09 -6.64
N ILE A 63 11.29 -18.95 -7.25
CA ILE A 63 10.92 -20.25 -6.69
C ILE A 63 11.52 -21.32 -7.57
N SER A 64 12.46 -22.11 -7.03
CA SER A 64 13.00 -23.28 -7.69
C SER A 64 12.27 -24.52 -7.20
N LEU A 65 11.60 -25.20 -8.11
CA LEU A 65 10.95 -26.50 -7.94
C LEU A 65 11.51 -27.46 -8.97
N LEU A 66 10.65 -28.21 -9.68
CA LEU A 66 11.00 -28.95 -10.89
C LEU A 66 11.34 -28.03 -12.06
N MET A 67 10.80 -26.80 -12.02
CA MET A 67 11.11 -25.69 -12.92
C MET A 67 11.26 -24.40 -12.11
N ASP A 68 12.08 -23.47 -12.61
CA ASP A 68 12.24 -22.15 -11.99
C ASP A 68 11.08 -21.24 -12.35
N PHE A 69 10.53 -20.57 -11.33
CA PHE A 69 9.51 -19.55 -11.49
C PHE A 69 10.03 -18.21 -10.95
N ALA A 70 10.06 -17.21 -11.81
CA ALA A 70 10.31 -15.83 -11.43
C ALA A 70 8.98 -15.08 -11.36
N LEU A 71 8.65 -14.56 -10.17
CA LEU A 71 7.46 -13.78 -9.92
C LEU A 71 7.87 -12.33 -9.65
N TYR A 72 7.32 -11.43 -10.43
CA TYR A 72 7.41 -9.99 -10.22
C TYR A 72 6.00 -9.43 -9.99
N SER A 73 5.85 -8.59 -9.00
CA SER A 73 4.60 -7.85 -8.78
C SER A 73 4.90 -6.44 -8.31
N LYS A 74 4.20 -5.48 -8.89
CA LYS A 74 4.20 -4.08 -8.45
C LYS A 74 2.78 -3.59 -8.36
N VAL A 75 2.42 -3.03 -7.19
CA VAL A 75 1.11 -2.46 -6.90
C VAL A 75 1.30 -1.02 -6.47
N PHE A 76 0.42 -0.13 -6.90
CA PHE A 76 0.45 1.29 -6.56
C PHE A 76 -0.97 1.80 -6.32
N GLY A 77 -1.12 2.74 -5.38
CA GLY A 77 -2.34 3.48 -5.14
C GLY A 77 -2.04 4.89 -4.65
N SER A 78 -2.65 5.91 -5.28
CA SER A 78 -2.60 7.30 -4.86
C SER A 78 -3.98 7.73 -4.36
N PHE A 79 -4.03 8.26 -3.16
CA PHE A 79 -5.26 8.66 -2.47
C PHE A 79 -5.26 10.17 -2.28
N ASN A 80 -6.45 10.76 -2.43
CA ASN A 80 -6.69 12.15 -2.07
C ASN A 80 -7.82 12.21 -1.05
N ASN A 81 -7.55 12.76 0.13
CA ASN A 81 -8.49 12.78 1.26
C ASN A 81 -9.09 11.39 1.56
N GLY A 82 -8.24 10.35 1.55
CA GLY A 82 -8.63 8.97 1.86
C GLY A 82 -9.41 8.24 0.76
N ILE A 83 -9.56 8.83 -0.43
CA ILE A 83 -10.23 8.20 -1.57
C ILE A 83 -9.18 7.93 -2.65
N LEU A 84 -9.13 6.70 -3.17
CA LEU A 84 -8.25 6.34 -4.28
C LEU A 84 -8.57 7.20 -5.50
N THR A 85 -7.58 7.87 -6.06
CA THR A 85 -7.70 8.65 -7.30
C THR A 85 -7.08 7.92 -8.48
N SER A 86 -5.98 7.21 -8.24
CA SER A 86 -5.34 6.35 -9.24
C SER A 86 -4.68 5.15 -8.60
N GLY A 87 -4.63 4.05 -9.31
CA GLY A 87 -3.96 2.84 -8.90
C GLY A 87 -3.45 2.03 -10.09
N SER A 88 -2.56 1.09 -9.83
CA SER A 88 -2.10 0.17 -10.85
C SER A 88 -1.60 -1.14 -10.25
N ILE A 89 -1.61 -2.17 -11.07
CA ILE A 89 -0.94 -3.44 -10.81
C ILE A 89 -0.22 -3.93 -12.05
N ILE A 90 1.00 -4.40 -11.88
CA ILE A 90 1.74 -5.21 -12.83
C ILE A 90 2.11 -6.50 -12.13
N ARG A 91 1.79 -7.64 -12.73
CA ARG A 91 2.20 -8.95 -12.24
C ARG A 91 2.71 -9.80 -13.39
N ARG A 92 3.93 -10.34 -13.24
CA ARG A 92 4.59 -11.17 -14.24
C ARG A 92 4.99 -12.51 -13.66
N VAL A 93 4.88 -13.53 -14.48
CA VAL A 93 5.39 -14.88 -14.20
C VAL A 93 6.32 -15.27 -15.35
N ASN A 94 7.59 -15.51 -15.05
CA ASN A 94 8.62 -15.81 -16.04
C ASN A 94 8.65 -14.77 -17.19
N GLY A 95 8.55 -13.48 -16.83
CA GLY A 95 8.55 -12.35 -17.77
C GLY A 95 7.23 -12.13 -18.53
N LYS A 96 6.25 -13.02 -18.42
CA LYS A 96 4.95 -12.87 -19.09
C LYS A 96 3.96 -12.16 -18.18
N ASP A 97 3.28 -11.14 -18.68
CA ASP A 97 2.24 -10.42 -17.95
C ASP A 97 1.07 -11.37 -17.59
N LYS A 98 0.64 -11.33 -16.34
CA LYS A 98 -0.52 -12.05 -15.78
C LYS A 98 -1.57 -11.08 -15.26
N ALA A 99 -1.21 -9.85 -14.97
CA ALA A 99 -2.07 -8.71 -14.72
C ALA A 99 -1.30 -7.45 -15.11
N ASN A 100 -2.00 -6.50 -15.74
CA ASN A 100 -1.47 -5.18 -16.09
C ASN A 100 -2.64 -4.19 -16.11
N ALA A 101 -3.10 -3.77 -14.93
CA ALA A 101 -4.28 -2.94 -14.82
C ALA A 101 -3.94 -1.53 -14.33
N ILE A 102 -4.70 -0.57 -14.84
CA ILE A 102 -4.70 0.84 -14.42
C ILE A 102 -6.10 1.17 -13.91
N ILE A 103 -6.16 1.81 -12.75
CA ILE A 103 -7.38 2.22 -12.06
C ILE A 103 -7.40 3.73 -12.02
N THR A 104 -8.45 4.36 -12.50
CA THR A 104 -8.57 5.83 -12.53
C THR A 104 -9.96 6.25 -12.07
N TRP A 105 -10.03 7.17 -11.10
CA TRP A 105 -11.27 7.82 -10.71
C TRP A 105 -11.71 8.83 -11.78
N GLN A 106 -12.93 8.69 -12.28
CA GLN A 106 -13.52 9.56 -13.29
C GLN A 106 -14.89 10.05 -12.82
N LYS A 107 -14.96 11.34 -12.41
CA LYS A 107 -16.20 11.99 -11.97
C LYS A 107 -16.95 11.25 -10.86
N ASP A 108 -17.64 10.15 -11.18
CA ASP A 108 -18.54 9.40 -10.28
C ASP A 108 -18.22 7.90 -10.18
N ARG A 109 -17.18 7.43 -10.86
CA ARG A 109 -16.80 6.01 -10.96
C ARG A 109 -15.33 5.82 -11.19
N TYR A 110 -14.83 4.61 -10.92
CA TYR A 110 -13.54 4.16 -11.41
C TYR A 110 -13.69 3.54 -12.79
N LEU A 111 -12.74 3.83 -13.65
CA LEU A 111 -12.47 3.06 -14.86
C LEU A 111 -11.22 2.21 -14.58
N ILE A 112 -11.38 0.90 -14.69
CA ILE A 112 -10.31 -0.09 -14.50
C ILE A 112 -10.03 -0.74 -15.85
N LYS A 113 -8.86 -0.46 -16.40
CA LYS A 113 -8.40 -1.05 -17.67
C LYS A 113 -7.36 -2.11 -17.37
N ASP A 114 -7.59 -3.34 -17.81
CA ASP A 114 -6.65 -4.45 -17.67
C ASP A 114 -6.55 -5.19 -18.99
N MET A 115 -5.38 -5.11 -19.63
CA MET A 115 -5.11 -5.75 -20.92
C MET A 115 -6.20 -5.44 -21.96
N GLU A 116 -7.17 -6.32 -22.14
CA GLU A 116 -8.28 -6.17 -23.11
C GLU A 116 -9.63 -5.84 -22.44
N GLU A 117 -9.69 -5.87 -21.10
CA GLU A 117 -10.92 -5.65 -20.35
C GLU A 117 -11.01 -4.23 -19.79
N SER A 118 -12.24 -3.72 -19.71
CA SER A 118 -12.56 -2.46 -19.05
C SER A 118 -13.73 -2.70 -18.08
N ILE A 119 -13.52 -2.36 -16.81
CA ILE A 119 -14.49 -2.53 -15.74
C ILE A 119 -14.82 -1.15 -15.16
N GLU A 120 -16.11 -0.88 -14.94
CA GLU A 120 -16.58 0.29 -14.21
C GLU A 120 -16.96 -0.08 -12.78
N LEU A 121 -16.53 0.72 -11.79
CA LEU A 121 -16.87 0.55 -10.39
C LEU A 121 -17.31 1.89 -9.79
N LYS A 122 -18.55 1.97 -9.29
CA LYS A 122 -19.09 3.20 -8.69
C LYS A 122 -18.74 3.37 -7.22
N GLU A 123 -18.51 2.26 -6.51
CA GLU A 123 -18.19 2.32 -5.10
C GLU A 123 -16.82 2.96 -4.86
N LYS A 124 -16.76 3.91 -3.90
CA LYS A 124 -15.50 4.56 -3.54
C LYS A 124 -14.54 3.59 -2.87
N ILE A 125 -13.30 3.64 -3.32
CA ILE A 125 -12.21 2.82 -2.75
C ILE A 125 -11.46 3.69 -1.74
N THR A 126 -11.49 3.28 -0.47
CA THR A 126 -10.81 3.97 0.63
C THR A 126 -9.61 3.20 1.17
N TYR A 127 -9.45 1.95 0.76
CA TYR A 127 -8.36 1.08 1.18
C TYR A 127 -8.12 0.00 0.13
N THR A 128 -6.86 -0.23 -0.21
CA THR A 128 -6.46 -1.21 -1.22
C THR A 128 -5.44 -2.20 -0.66
N SER A 129 -5.09 -3.24 -1.42
CA SER A 129 -4.04 -4.16 -1.01
C SER A 129 -2.66 -3.49 -0.88
N ALA A 130 -2.42 -2.36 -1.56
CA ALA A 130 -1.19 -1.58 -1.40
C ALA A 130 -1.04 -0.97 0.01
N CYS A 131 -2.14 -0.73 0.73
CA CYS A 131 -2.13 -0.16 2.08
C CYS A 131 -1.72 -1.18 3.16
N LEU A 132 -1.95 -2.49 2.92
CA LEU A 132 -1.85 -3.55 3.93
C LEU A 132 -0.53 -3.59 4.72
N MET A 133 0.59 -3.21 4.11
CA MET A 133 1.88 -3.25 4.79
C MET A 133 2.08 -2.07 5.75
N HIS A 134 1.42 -0.95 5.50
CA HIS A 134 1.60 0.30 6.23
C HIS A 134 0.48 0.65 7.20
N GLU A 135 -0.70 0.04 7.03
CA GLU A 135 -1.89 0.39 7.80
C GLU A 135 -2.66 -0.85 8.19
N GLU A 136 -2.94 -0.99 9.47
CA GLU A 136 -3.80 -2.05 9.99
C GLU A 136 -5.24 -1.82 9.52
N PRO A 137 -5.93 -2.81 8.91
CA PRO A 137 -7.29 -2.68 8.38
C PRO A 137 -8.35 -2.77 9.49
N ALA A 138 -8.13 -2.05 10.60
CA ALA A 138 -9.05 -2.04 11.73
C ALA A 138 -10.44 -1.57 11.30
N HIS A 139 -11.47 -2.30 11.73
CA HIS A 139 -12.89 -2.01 11.43
C HIS A 139 -13.31 -2.17 9.96
N LEU A 140 -12.42 -2.61 9.07
CA LEU A 140 -12.79 -2.88 7.68
C LEU A 140 -13.37 -4.29 7.54
N GLN A 141 -14.40 -4.41 6.71
CA GLN A 141 -15.00 -5.70 6.32
C GLN A 141 -14.58 -6.14 4.93
N LYS A 142 -14.07 -5.23 4.12
CA LYS A 142 -13.56 -5.47 2.77
C LYS A 142 -12.49 -4.47 2.39
N ILE A 143 -11.61 -4.87 1.51
CA ILE A 143 -10.61 -4.02 0.88
C ILE A 143 -10.69 -4.19 -0.64
N PHE A 144 -10.26 -3.19 -1.38
CA PHE A 144 -10.14 -3.34 -2.83
C PHE A 144 -8.82 -4.05 -3.18
N SER A 145 -8.93 -5.08 -4.00
CA SER A 145 -7.75 -5.79 -4.53
C SER A 145 -7.50 -5.37 -5.96
N GLU A 146 -6.36 -4.78 -6.22
CA GLU A 146 -5.91 -4.40 -7.55
C GLU A 146 -5.73 -5.64 -8.44
N ASN A 147 -5.28 -6.76 -7.86
CA ASN A 147 -5.10 -8.02 -8.59
C ASN A 147 -6.42 -8.64 -9.06
N PHE A 148 -7.46 -8.55 -8.23
CA PHE A 148 -8.77 -9.11 -8.56
C PHE A 148 -9.75 -8.06 -9.10
N LYS A 149 -9.36 -6.76 -9.12
CA LYS A 149 -10.16 -5.64 -9.63
C LYS A 149 -11.54 -5.53 -8.98
N ARG A 150 -11.64 -5.91 -7.69
CA ARG A 150 -12.88 -5.91 -6.90
C ARG A 150 -12.61 -5.85 -5.42
N PHE A 151 -13.65 -5.55 -4.66
CA PHE A 151 -13.61 -5.70 -3.22
C PHE A 151 -13.55 -7.17 -2.81
N ILE A 152 -12.70 -7.47 -1.85
CA ILE A 152 -12.56 -8.80 -1.24
C ILE A 152 -12.72 -8.70 0.28
N PRO A 153 -13.33 -9.72 0.91
CA PRO A 153 -13.58 -9.70 2.36
C PRO A 153 -12.27 -9.73 3.15
N ILE A 154 -12.24 -8.93 4.22
CA ILE A 154 -11.21 -9.01 5.25
C ILE A 154 -11.91 -9.06 6.61
N ARG A 155 -11.39 -9.85 7.55
CA ARG A 155 -11.94 -9.95 8.91
C ARG A 155 -10.84 -10.09 9.93
N ALA A 156 -11.04 -9.48 11.09
CA ALA A 156 -10.22 -9.74 12.26
C ALA A 156 -10.49 -11.17 12.77
N ILE A 157 -9.44 -11.94 13.01
CA ILE A 157 -9.51 -13.29 13.60
C ILE A 157 -9.01 -13.31 15.03
N LYS A 158 -8.14 -12.36 15.40
CA LYS A 158 -7.63 -12.07 16.75
C LYS A 158 -7.24 -10.58 16.80
N PRO A 159 -6.96 -10.02 17.98
CA PRO A 159 -6.37 -8.68 18.06
C PRO A 159 -5.13 -8.57 17.17
N HIS A 160 -5.10 -7.57 16.31
CA HIS A 160 -4.02 -7.28 15.36
C HIS A 160 -3.72 -8.41 14.34
N GLN A 161 -4.66 -9.35 14.14
CA GLN A 161 -4.55 -10.40 13.13
C GLN A 161 -5.78 -10.45 12.25
N TYR A 162 -5.56 -10.47 10.94
CA TYR A 162 -6.61 -10.38 9.92
C TYR A 162 -6.47 -11.50 8.89
N GLU A 163 -7.62 -12.02 8.46
CA GLU A 163 -7.76 -12.95 7.35
C GLU A 163 -8.34 -12.21 6.14
N LEU A 164 -7.69 -12.32 5.00
CA LEU A 164 -8.16 -11.86 3.71
C LEU A 164 -8.59 -13.08 2.89
N GLN A 165 -9.88 -13.15 2.54
CA GLN A 165 -10.42 -14.26 1.76
C GLN A 165 -10.35 -13.94 0.28
N LEU A 166 -9.56 -14.70 -0.46
CA LEU A 166 -9.39 -14.51 -1.90
C LEU A 166 -10.48 -15.18 -2.72
N PRO A 167 -10.79 -14.68 -3.94
CA PRO A 167 -11.81 -15.23 -4.81
C PRO A 167 -11.53 -16.64 -5.31
N ASP A 168 -10.28 -17.08 -5.30
CA ASP A 168 -9.84 -18.43 -5.67
C ASP A 168 -9.94 -19.44 -4.50
N GLY A 169 -10.53 -19.01 -3.37
CA GLY A 169 -10.69 -19.82 -2.16
C GLY A 169 -9.50 -19.81 -1.22
N ASN A 170 -8.36 -19.26 -1.62
CA ASN A 170 -7.20 -19.12 -0.75
C ASN A 170 -7.45 -18.05 0.34
N ARG A 171 -6.69 -18.12 1.41
CA ARG A 171 -6.76 -17.18 2.53
C ARG A 171 -5.38 -16.69 2.87
N ASN A 172 -5.22 -15.36 2.98
CA ASN A 172 -3.99 -14.74 3.44
C ASN A 172 -4.20 -14.21 4.86
N PHE A 173 -3.14 -14.27 5.67
CA PHE A 173 -3.18 -13.81 7.06
C PHE A 173 -2.15 -12.73 7.27
N TYR A 174 -2.53 -11.68 8.00
CA TYR A 174 -1.69 -10.51 8.27
C TYR A 174 -1.63 -10.28 9.77
N THR A 175 -0.44 -10.04 10.30
CA THR A 175 -0.20 -9.72 11.71
C THR A 175 0.42 -8.34 11.82
N TYR A 176 -0.13 -7.52 12.72
CA TYR A 176 0.27 -6.12 12.89
C TYR A 176 0.84 -5.86 14.28
N GLU A 177 1.76 -4.91 14.33
CA GLU A 177 2.27 -4.30 15.55
C GLU A 177 2.40 -2.80 15.31
N ASN A 178 1.85 -1.98 16.23
CA ASN A 178 1.84 -0.51 16.11
C ASN A 178 1.31 -0.01 14.75
N GLY A 179 0.29 -0.70 14.20
CA GLY A 179 -0.34 -0.36 12.93
C GLY A 179 0.44 -0.79 11.68
N ILE A 180 1.62 -1.39 11.83
CA ILE A 180 2.47 -1.87 10.74
C ILE A 180 2.36 -3.39 10.63
N CYS A 181 2.25 -3.90 9.41
CA CYS A 181 2.28 -5.34 9.17
C CYS A 181 3.69 -5.88 9.44
N ILE A 182 3.82 -6.71 10.47
CA ILE A 182 5.12 -7.35 10.81
C ILE A 182 5.31 -8.68 10.10
N SER A 183 4.21 -9.35 9.74
CA SER A 183 4.26 -10.59 8.97
C SER A 183 2.97 -10.82 8.20
N ALA A 184 3.09 -11.46 7.05
CA ALA A 184 1.96 -11.96 6.28
C ALA A 184 2.22 -13.40 5.83
N GLU A 185 1.18 -14.24 5.92
CA GLU A 185 1.14 -15.56 5.30
C GLU A 185 0.31 -15.46 4.03
N VAL A 186 0.92 -15.74 2.89
CA VAL A 186 0.29 -15.65 1.57
C VAL A 186 0.17 -17.06 1.01
N ASN A 187 -1.07 -17.50 0.88
CA ASN A 187 -1.39 -18.83 0.37
C ASN A 187 -1.75 -18.75 -1.11
N THR A 188 -1.20 -19.66 -1.87
CA THR A 188 -1.53 -19.88 -3.27
C THR A 188 -1.89 -21.35 -3.46
N THR A 189 -2.50 -21.69 -4.58
CA THR A 189 -2.81 -23.09 -4.93
C THR A 189 -1.58 -24.01 -4.91
N LEU A 190 -0.40 -23.46 -5.10
CA LEU A 190 0.84 -24.22 -5.23
C LEU A 190 1.70 -24.22 -3.96
N SER A 191 1.56 -23.22 -3.10
CA SER A 191 2.42 -23.11 -1.91
C SER A 191 2.03 -21.95 -1.00
N THR A 192 2.54 -21.99 0.23
CA THR A 192 2.51 -20.90 1.20
C THR A 192 3.85 -20.18 1.20
N ALA A 193 3.81 -18.85 1.21
CA ALA A 193 4.95 -17.97 1.43
C ALA A 193 4.71 -17.06 2.63
N TYR A 194 5.76 -16.78 3.38
CA TYR A 194 5.72 -15.88 4.54
C TYR A 194 6.50 -14.62 4.23
N PHE A 195 5.85 -13.48 4.39
CA PHE A 195 6.50 -12.18 4.36
C PHE A 195 6.84 -11.79 5.80
N ARG A 196 8.08 -11.47 6.06
CA ARG A 196 8.55 -11.07 7.40
C ARG A 196 9.25 -9.72 7.28
N LEU A 197 8.78 -8.74 8.06
CA LEU A 197 9.41 -7.43 8.15
C LEU A 197 10.85 -7.60 8.66
N LYS A 198 11.78 -6.99 7.95
CA LYS A 198 13.20 -6.95 8.33
C LYS A 198 13.45 -5.69 9.16
N ASN A 199 13.99 -5.87 10.35
CA ASN A 199 14.44 -4.79 11.23
C ASN A 199 15.71 -4.12 10.71
#